data_97b21713dcc2aef939fa32e0abd6b4fc
#
_entry.id   97b21713dcc2aef939fa32e0abd6b4fc
#
_cell.length_a   1.000
_cell.length_b   1.000
_cell.length_c   1.000
_cell.angle_alpha   90.00
_cell.angle_beta   90.00
_cell.angle_gamma   90.00
#
_symmetry.space_group_name_H-M   'P 1'
#
loop_
_entity.id
_entity.type
_entity.pdbx_description
1 polymer ?
#
loop_
_entity_poly.entity_id
_entity_poly.type
_entity_poly.pdbx_seq_one_letter_code
_entity_poly.pdbx_strand_id
1 'polypeptide(L)'
;MRSRANKAKKGYRQNTAASDYSRAAVIAVVILWYCYKLYQYKGISVMLVWVVAICMIYNFITSKTAFGRYFYAIGGNEKATQLSGIDTNKVYFIAYTNMGLLAGLAGLLCAARVGSVNGSTGTSFEMDAIGSCFIGGASAYGGSGTVGGVVIGALLLGVINMGMSIMGIGDSWQYVVKGAVLLIAVVFDVLSNRKNG
;
A
#
# COMPACT_ATOMS: atom_id res chain seq x y z
N MET A 1 -1.86 4.03 28.31
CA MET A 1 -1.55 3.34 29.58
C MET A 1 -2.21 1.96 29.73
N ARG A 2 -3.45 1.72 29.32
CA ARG A 2 -4.13 0.40 29.40
C ARG A 2 -3.44 -0.76 28.63
N SER A 3 -2.73 -0.50 27.55
CA SER A 3 -2.04 -1.54 26.77
C SER A 3 -0.81 -2.15 27.49
N ARG A 4 -0.12 -1.39 28.33
CA ARG A 4 1.06 -1.88 29.09
C ARG A 4 0.69 -2.82 30.22
N ALA A 5 -0.41 -2.53 30.93
CA ALA A 5 -0.89 -3.37 32.03
C ALA A 5 -1.32 -4.77 31.57
N ASN A 6 -1.89 -4.91 30.37
CA ASN A 6 -2.28 -6.21 29.79
C ASN A 6 -1.10 -7.06 29.30
N LYS A 7 0.05 -6.42 28.91
CA LYS A 7 1.26 -7.13 28.50
C LYS A 7 2.06 -7.64 29.69
N ALA A 8 2.01 -6.94 30.82
CA ALA A 8 2.65 -7.39 32.07
C ALA A 8 2.03 -8.69 32.61
N LYS A 9 0.70 -8.87 32.47
CA LYS A 9 -0.01 -10.08 32.89
C LYS A 9 0.32 -11.33 32.07
N LYS A 10 0.91 -11.16 30.86
CA LYS A 10 1.24 -12.26 29.92
C LYS A 10 2.71 -12.69 29.94
N GLY A 11 3.53 -12.26 30.91
CA GLY A 11 4.91 -12.75 31.10
C GLY A 11 5.91 -12.36 30.00
N TYR A 12 5.58 -11.41 29.13
CA TYR A 12 6.53 -10.91 28.14
C TYR A 12 7.58 -10.01 28.78
N ARG A 13 8.86 -10.31 28.52
CA ARG A 13 10.02 -9.53 28.94
C ARG A 13 9.82 -8.08 28.52
N GLN A 14 9.58 -7.18 29.46
CA GLN A 14 9.42 -5.75 29.20
C GLN A 14 10.78 -5.17 28.83
N ASN A 15 10.95 -4.73 27.60
CA ASN A 15 12.02 -3.81 27.25
C ASN A 15 11.82 -2.54 28.10
N THR A 16 12.88 -2.11 28.75
CA THR A 16 12.89 -0.92 29.61
C THR A 16 12.33 0.27 28.82
N ALA A 17 11.44 1.07 29.42
CA ALA A 17 10.83 2.23 28.76
C ALA A 17 11.88 3.14 28.08
N ALA A 18 13.08 3.22 28.64
CA ALA A 18 14.21 3.93 28.08
C ALA A 18 14.66 3.40 26.70
N SER A 19 14.57 2.08 26.44
CA SER A 19 14.96 1.50 25.14
C SER A 19 13.94 1.77 24.05
N ASP A 20 12.66 1.91 24.38
CA ASP A 20 11.63 2.28 23.40
C ASP A 20 11.70 3.76 23.06
N TYR A 21 11.98 4.63 24.05
CA TYR A 21 12.21 6.05 23.81
C TYR A 21 13.51 6.32 23.06
N SER A 22 14.58 5.60 23.34
CA SER A 22 15.85 5.75 22.61
C SER A 22 15.70 5.34 21.14
N ARG A 23 15.00 4.24 20.84
CA ARG A 23 14.70 3.84 19.45
C ARG A 23 13.83 4.86 18.73
N ALA A 24 12.79 5.36 19.40
CA ALA A 24 11.93 6.41 18.83
C ALA A 24 12.72 7.71 18.59
N ALA A 25 13.61 8.09 19.50
CA ALA A 25 14.47 9.26 19.34
C ALA A 25 15.47 9.09 18.19
N VAL A 26 16.11 7.92 18.06
CA VAL A 26 17.01 7.64 16.92
C VAL A 26 16.27 7.71 15.59
N ILE A 27 15.09 7.11 15.51
CA ILE A 27 14.25 7.16 14.29
C ILE A 27 13.86 8.61 13.97
N ALA A 28 13.45 9.39 14.97
CA ALA A 28 13.10 10.81 14.80
C ALA A 28 14.31 11.63 14.32
N VAL A 29 15.48 11.42 14.87
CA VAL A 29 16.72 12.11 14.45
C VAL A 29 17.09 11.74 13.01
N VAL A 30 17.00 10.47 12.64
CA VAL A 30 17.27 10.02 11.27
C VAL A 30 16.28 10.66 10.28
N ILE A 31 14.99 10.70 10.62
CA ILE A 31 13.97 11.34 9.78
C ILE A 31 14.23 12.85 9.65
N LEU A 32 14.52 13.54 10.75
CA LEU A 32 14.83 14.98 10.75
C LEU A 32 16.10 15.28 9.94
N TRP A 33 17.14 14.45 10.08
CA TRP A 33 18.37 14.60 9.32
C TRP A 33 18.14 14.37 7.81
N TYR A 34 17.33 13.38 7.46
CA TYR A 34 16.95 13.11 6.07
C TYR A 34 16.09 14.23 5.48
N CYS A 35 15.12 14.76 6.24
CA CYS A 35 14.32 15.93 5.86
C CYS A 35 15.20 17.18 5.67
N TYR A 36 16.20 17.39 6.54
CA TYR A 36 17.13 18.50 6.44
C TYR A 36 18.02 18.40 5.18
N LYS A 37 18.50 17.22 4.86
CA LYS A 37 19.25 16.95 3.62
C LYS A 37 18.40 17.19 2.38
N LEU A 38 17.15 16.74 2.36
CA LEU A 38 16.21 16.99 1.27
C LEU A 38 15.92 18.49 1.09
N TYR A 39 15.81 19.23 2.20
CA TYR A 39 15.60 20.68 2.18
C TYR A 39 16.77 21.42 1.49
N GLN A 40 18.01 21.00 1.70
CA GLN A 40 19.18 21.62 1.08
C GLN A 40 19.25 21.41 -0.44
N TYR A 41 18.69 20.35 -0.98
CA TYR A 41 18.87 19.99 -2.40
C TYR A 41 17.80 20.52 -3.34
N LYS A 42 16.52 20.48 -3.02
CA LYS A 42 15.39 21.04 -3.82
C LYS A 42 14.07 21.09 -3.05
N GLY A 43 14.08 20.81 -1.76
CA GLY A 43 12.90 20.68 -0.91
C GLY A 43 12.21 19.31 -1.07
N ILE A 44 11.30 19.04 -0.14
CA ILE A 44 10.44 17.86 -0.19
C ILE A 44 9.39 18.10 -1.26
N SER A 45 9.27 17.20 -2.23
CA SER A 45 8.20 17.28 -3.22
C SER A 45 6.84 17.26 -2.50
N VAL A 46 6.01 18.26 -2.79
CA VAL A 46 4.64 18.35 -2.26
C VAL A 46 3.85 17.08 -2.55
N MET A 47 4.12 16.43 -3.69
CA MET A 47 3.51 15.15 -4.04
C MET A 47 3.82 14.04 -3.04
N LEU A 48 5.07 13.95 -2.56
CA LEU A 48 5.47 12.95 -1.58
C LEU A 48 4.69 13.16 -0.27
N VAL A 49 4.49 14.41 0.14
CA VAL A 49 3.69 14.73 1.34
C VAL A 49 2.25 14.26 1.18
N TRP A 50 1.63 14.51 0.01
CA TRP A 50 0.27 14.05 -0.29
C TRP A 50 0.17 12.53 -0.28
N VAL A 51 1.09 11.83 -0.94
CA VAL A 51 1.10 10.36 -0.98
C VAL A 51 1.25 9.77 0.43
N VAL A 52 2.19 10.29 1.23
CA VAL A 52 2.38 9.82 2.62
C VAL A 52 1.13 10.10 3.47
N ALA A 53 0.52 11.28 3.34
CA ALA A 53 -0.70 11.61 4.07
C ALA A 53 -1.85 10.65 3.72
N ILE A 54 -2.07 10.39 2.43
CA ILE A 54 -3.08 9.43 1.97
C ILE A 54 -2.78 8.03 2.51
N CYS A 55 -1.55 7.54 2.42
CA CYS A 55 -1.17 6.23 2.95
C CYS A 55 -1.41 6.12 4.47
N MET A 56 -1.12 7.16 5.23
CA MET A 56 -1.37 7.18 6.68
C MET A 56 -2.87 7.14 6.99
N ILE A 57 -3.68 7.94 6.28
CA ILE A 57 -5.15 7.97 6.43
C ILE A 57 -5.73 6.58 6.12
N TYR A 58 -5.34 5.98 4.99
CA TYR A 58 -5.86 4.67 4.59
C TYR A 58 -5.37 3.54 5.48
N ASN A 59 -4.13 3.58 5.95
CA ASN A 59 -3.63 2.63 6.94
C ASN A 59 -4.44 2.71 8.26
N PHE A 60 -4.81 3.92 8.68
CA PHE A 60 -5.69 4.10 9.85
C PHE A 60 -7.10 3.56 9.58
N ILE A 61 -7.71 3.90 8.43
CA ILE A 61 -9.06 3.46 8.06
C ILE A 61 -9.11 1.93 8.01
N THR A 62 -8.18 1.28 7.30
CA THR A 62 -8.19 -0.18 7.12
C THR A 62 -7.89 -0.93 8.42
N SER A 63 -6.99 -0.42 9.28
CA SER A 63 -6.55 -1.13 10.48
C SER A 63 -7.39 -0.83 11.72
N LYS A 64 -8.05 0.33 11.81
CA LYS A 64 -8.67 0.81 13.05
C LYS A 64 -10.17 1.04 12.95
N THR A 65 -10.76 1.13 11.76
CA THR A 65 -12.18 1.43 11.61
C THR A 65 -13.04 0.17 11.35
N ALA A 66 -14.34 0.31 11.55
CA ALA A 66 -15.30 -0.73 11.23
C ALA A 66 -15.34 -1.01 9.71
N PHE A 67 -15.23 0.04 8.89
CA PHE A 67 -15.22 -0.09 7.43
C PHE A 67 -14.06 -0.97 6.95
N GLY A 68 -12.85 -0.79 7.49
CA GLY A 68 -11.72 -1.66 7.16
C GLY A 68 -12.04 -3.13 7.46
N ARG A 69 -12.62 -3.43 8.62
CA ARG A 69 -13.02 -4.80 8.97
C ARG A 69 -14.07 -5.37 8.02
N TYR A 70 -15.01 -4.56 7.55
CA TYR A 70 -16.03 -5.01 6.59
C TYR A 70 -15.41 -5.39 5.24
N PHE A 71 -14.45 -4.62 4.74
CA PHE A 71 -13.73 -4.94 3.50
C PHE A 71 -12.99 -6.28 3.61
N TYR A 72 -12.27 -6.50 4.71
CA TYR A 72 -11.59 -7.79 4.94
C TYR A 72 -12.55 -8.95 5.13
N ALA A 73 -13.66 -8.75 5.83
CA ALA A 73 -14.67 -9.78 6.07
C ALA A 73 -15.34 -10.23 4.77
N ILE A 74 -15.75 -9.27 3.91
CA ILE A 74 -16.35 -9.57 2.60
C ILE A 74 -15.36 -10.28 1.71
N GLY A 75 -14.10 -9.83 1.67
CA GLY A 75 -13.05 -10.48 0.89
C GLY A 75 -12.73 -11.89 1.37
N GLY A 76 -12.90 -12.19 2.65
CA GLY A 76 -12.70 -13.53 3.20
C GLY A 76 -13.88 -14.47 2.94
N ASN A 77 -15.09 -14.05 3.25
CA ASN A 77 -16.32 -14.81 2.97
C ASN A 77 -17.54 -13.88 2.91
N GLU A 78 -17.97 -13.56 1.70
CA GLU A 78 -19.09 -12.65 1.46
C GLU A 78 -20.39 -13.16 2.05
N LYS A 79 -20.70 -14.46 1.87
CA LYS A 79 -21.95 -15.07 2.37
C LYS A 79 -22.02 -15.04 3.91
N ALA A 80 -20.93 -15.37 4.58
CA ALA A 80 -20.86 -15.30 6.03
C ALA A 80 -21.00 -13.86 6.54
N THR A 81 -20.43 -12.90 5.83
CA THR A 81 -20.52 -11.47 6.16
C THR A 81 -21.95 -10.96 5.99
N GLN A 82 -22.64 -11.35 4.94
CA GLN A 82 -24.05 -11.02 4.71
C GLN A 82 -24.96 -11.61 5.80
N LEU A 83 -24.74 -12.87 6.19
CA LEU A 83 -25.47 -13.52 7.28
C LEU A 83 -25.23 -12.85 8.64
N SER A 84 -24.11 -12.16 8.80
CA SER A 84 -23.81 -11.36 10.00
C SER A 84 -24.54 -10.00 10.02
N GLY A 85 -25.44 -9.74 9.07
CA GLY A 85 -26.24 -8.51 8.98
C GLY A 85 -25.54 -7.32 8.31
N ILE A 86 -24.38 -7.53 7.69
CA ILE A 86 -23.66 -6.47 6.97
C ILE A 86 -24.21 -6.40 5.53
N ASP A 87 -24.66 -5.21 5.14
CA ASP A 87 -25.11 -4.93 3.76
C ASP A 87 -23.91 -4.88 2.81
N THR A 88 -23.62 -6.01 2.16
CA THR A 88 -22.46 -6.16 1.26
C THR A 88 -22.54 -5.22 0.07
N ASN A 89 -23.74 -4.95 -0.47
CA ASN A 89 -23.93 -4.05 -1.61
C ASN A 89 -23.49 -2.61 -1.28
N LYS A 90 -23.83 -2.11 -0.09
CA LYS A 90 -23.36 -0.79 0.36
C LYS A 90 -21.86 -0.73 0.52
N VAL A 91 -21.27 -1.79 1.07
CA VAL A 91 -19.81 -1.84 1.25
C VAL A 91 -19.09 -1.88 -0.09
N TYR A 92 -19.59 -2.65 -1.06
CA TYR A 92 -19.04 -2.62 -2.43
C TYR A 92 -19.18 -1.25 -3.08
N PHE A 93 -20.36 -0.62 -2.97
CA PHE A 93 -20.56 0.72 -3.51
C PHE A 93 -19.55 1.73 -2.94
N ILE A 94 -19.35 1.72 -1.63
CA ILE A 94 -18.36 2.59 -0.96
C ILE A 94 -16.95 2.26 -1.44
N ALA A 95 -16.60 0.98 -1.59
CA ALA A 95 -15.27 0.56 -2.04
C ALA A 95 -14.96 1.07 -3.45
N TYR A 96 -15.86 0.86 -4.40
CA TYR A 96 -15.68 1.30 -5.79
C TYR A 96 -15.69 2.82 -5.93
N THR A 97 -16.57 3.52 -5.21
CA THR A 97 -16.60 4.99 -5.17
C THR A 97 -15.27 5.54 -4.65
N ASN A 98 -14.77 4.95 -3.56
CA ASN A 98 -13.51 5.35 -2.97
C ASN A 98 -12.31 5.06 -3.89
N MET A 99 -12.33 3.92 -4.59
CA MET A 99 -11.31 3.59 -5.60
C MET A 99 -11.29 4.61 -6.74
N GLY A 100 -12.47 5.01 -7.25
CA GLY A 100 -12.58 6.03 -8.28
C GLY A 100 -12.05 7.39 -7.82
N LEU A 101 -12.34 7.78 -6.58
CA LEU A 101 -11.83 9.01 -5.98
C LEU A 101 -10.29 8.99 -5.90
N LEU A 102 -9.71 7.89 -5.42
CA LEU A 102 -8.25 7.75 -5.34
C LEU A 102 -7.59 7.73 -6.73
N ALA A 103 -8.21 7.07 -7.70
CA ALA A 103 -7.72 7.06 -9.08
C ALA A 103 -7.74 8.49 -9.68
N GLY A 104 -8.81 9.27 -9.42
CA GLY A 104 -8.88 10.67 -9.81
C GLY A 104 -7.78 11.53 -9.18
N LEU A 105 -7.53 11.37 -7.88
CA LEU A 105 -6.45 12.06 -7.18
C LEU A 105 -5.07 11.66 -7.75
N ALA A 106 -4.85 10.37 -8.03
CA ALA A 106 -3.61 9.90 -8.64
C ALA A 106 -3.40 10.50 -10.03
N GLY A 107 -4.46 10.61 -10.84
CA GLY A 107 -4.43 11.26 -12.14
C GLY A 107 -4.06 12.73 -12.06
N LEU A 108 -4.64 13.47 -11.11
CA LEU A 108 -4.30 14.89 -10.86
C LEU A 108 -2.84 15.06 -10.44
N LEU A 109 -2.33 14.20 -9.56
CA LEU A 109 -0.93 14.24 -9.13
C LEU A 109 0.02 13.89 -10.28
N CYS A 110 -0.37 12.93 -11.14
CA CYS A 110 0.39 12.58 -12.34
C CYS A 110 0.45 13.75 -13.33
N ALA A 111 -0.70 14.38 -13.61
CA ALA A 111 -0.78 15.55 -14.48
C ALA A 111 0.07 16.71 -13.96
N ALA A 112 0.01 16.99 -12.66
CA ALA A 112 0.81 18.02 -12.02
C ALA A 112 2.31 17.75 -12.09
N ARG A 113 2.72 16.47 -12.09
CA ARG A 113 4.13 16.06 -12.21
C ARG A 113 4.69 16.22 -13.62
N VAL A 114 3.91 15.83 -14.61
CA VAL A 114 4.34 15.79 -16.02
C VAL A 114 4.18 17.17 -16.68
N GLY A 115 3.27 18.02 -16.16
CA GLY A 115 2.98 19.36 -16.68
C GLY A 115 2.13 19.36 -17.94
N SER A 116 2.03 18.25 -18.66
CA SER A 116 1.11 18.08 -19.79
C SER A 116 0.65 16.62 -19.85
N VAL A 117 -0.59 16.40 -20.24
CA VAL A 117 -1.19 15.06 -20.39
C VAL A 117 -1.77 14.92 -21.78
N ASN A 118 -1.57 13.75 -22.37
CA ASN A 118 -2.17 13.33 -23.63
C ASN A 118 -3.00 12.07 -23.42
N GLY A 119 -3.71 11.60 -24.44
CA GLY A 119 -4.60 10.44 -24.33
C GLY A 119 -3.91 9.12 -23.98
N SER A 120 -2.59 9.03 -24.13
CA SER A 120 -1.79 7.85 -23.76
C SER A 120 -1.09 7.96 -22.40
N THR A 121 -1.20 9.11 -21.74
CA THR A 121 -0.61 9.30 -20.41
C THR A 121 -1.32 8.40 -19.38
N GLY A 122 -0.54 7.59 -18.69
CA GLY A 122 -1.09 6.65 -17.70
C GLY A 122 -1.37 5.26 -18.24
N THR A 123 -1.10 4.97 -19.51
CA THR A 123 -1.19 3.62 -20.05
C THR A 123 -0.32 2.66 -19.23
N SER A 124 -0.89 1.52 -18.82
CA SER A 124 -0.29 0.49 -17.97
C SER A 124 -0.05 0.85 -16.50
N PHE A 125 -0.52 2.00 -16.00
CA PHE A 125 -0.46 2.31 -14.57
C PHE A 125 -1.31 1.33 -13.76
N GLU A 126 -2.38 0.79 -14.34
CA GLU A 126 -3.20 -0.26 -13.74
C GLU A 126 -2.38 -1.52 -13.46
N MET A 127 -1.47 -1.92 -14.35
CA MET A 127 -0.59 -3.08 -14.14
C MET A 127 0.38 -2.84 -13.00
N ASP A 128 0.96 -1.64 -12.90
CA ASP A 128 1.84 -1.26 -11.80
C ASP A 128 1.09 -1.23 -10.46
N ALA A 129 -0.16 -0.73 -10.46
CA ALA A 129 -0.99 -0.69 -9.25
C ALA A 129 -1.38 -2.10 -8.77
N ILE A 130 -1.87 -2.96 -9.68
CA ILE A 130 -2.26 -4.34 -9.38
C ILE A 130 -1.03 -5.14 -8.94
N GLY A 131 0.09 -5.03 -9.69
CA GLY A 131 1.34 -5.68 -9.34
C GLY A 131 1.86 -5.28 -7.97
N SER A 132 1.77 -3.99 -7.62
CA SER A 132 2.14 -3.48 -6.30
C SER A 132 1.31 -4.11 -5.18
N CYS A 133 0.01 -4.32 -5.41
CA CYS A 133 -0.86 -4.97 -4.44
C CYS A 133 -0.47 -6.42 -4.20
N PHE A 134 -0.24 -7.21 -5.26
CA PHE A 134 0.14 -8.62 -5.13
C PHE A 134 1.54 -8.80 -4.53
N ILE A 135 2.53 -8.04 -5.00
CA ILE A 135 3.88 -8.05 -4.40
C ILE A 135 3.83 -7.60 -2.94
N GLY A 136 2.93 -6.66 -2.61
CA GLY A 136 2.68 -6.18 -1.26
C GLY A 136 1.93 -7.15 -0.36
N GLY A 137 1.56 -8.35 -0.85
CA GLY A 137 0.90 -9.40 -0.10
C GLY A 137 -0.61 -9.27 0.02
N ALA A 138 -1.25 -8.55 -0.91
CA ALA A 138 -2.70 -8.59 -1.05
C ALA A 138 -3.11 -9.86 -1.80
N SER A 139 -4.04 -10.65 -1.23
CA SER A 139 -4.50 -11.89 -1.85
C SER A 139 -5.47 -11.63 -3.00
N ALA A 140 -5.31 -12.41 -4.08
CA ALA A 140 -6.24 -12.44 -5.21
C ALA A 140 -7.65 -12.89 -4.81
N TYR A 141 -7.75 -13.73 -3.79
CA TYR A 141 -9.04 -14.23 -3.27
C TYR A 141 -9.70 -13.24 -2.29
N GLY A 142 -9.00 -12.19 -1.90
CA GLY A 142 -9.48 -11.20 -0.93
C GLY A 142 -9.15 -11.56 0.53
N GLY A 143 -9.68 -10.79 1.46
CA GLY A 143 -9.57 -11.04 2.91
C GLY A 143 -8.21 -10.72 3.54
N SER A 144 -7.16 -10.50 2.76
CA SER A 144 -5.82 -10.16 3.28
C SER A 144 -5.11 -9.11 2.46
N GLY A 145 -4.22 -8.38 3.12
CA GLY A 145 -3.43 -7.30 2.54
C GLY A 145 -3.22 -6.17 3.54
N THR A 146 -2.19 -5.36 3.34
CA THR A 146 -1.91 -4.20 4.18
C THR A 146 -1.45 -3.02 3.34
N VAL A 147 -1.83 -1.80 3.74
CA VAL A 147 -1.40 -0.57 3.05
C VAL A 147 0.12 -0.47 3.03
N GLY A 148 0.79 -0.81 4.14
CA GLY A 148 2.25 -0.82 4.21
C GLY A 148 2.90 -1.79 3.23
N GLY A 149 2.31 -2.99 3.06
CA GLY A 149 2.75 -3.97 2.08
C GLY A 149 2.66 -3.42 0.66
N VAL A 150 1.51 -2.84 0.30
CA VAL A 150 1.31 -2.22 -1.03
C VAL A 150 2.32 -1.10 -1.31
N VAL A 151 2.65 -0.28 -0.33
CA VAL A 151 3.68 0.76 -0.47
C VAL A 151 5.05 0.16 -0.79
N ILE A 152 5.43 -0.92 -0.09
CA ILE A 152 6.68 -1.64 -0.36
C ILE A 152 6.66 -2.25 -1.78
N GLY A 153 5.55 -2.87 -2.17
CA GLY A 153 5.36 -3.41 -3.53
C GLY A 153 5.49 -2.34 -4.61
N ALA A 154 4.88 -1.16 -4.37
CA ALA A 154 4.97 -0.02 -5.29
C ALA A 154 6.39 0.53 -5.42
N LEU A 155 7.13 0.62 -4.32
CA LEU A 155 8.54 1.02 -4.34
C LEU A 155 9.39 0.02 -5.13
N LEU A 156 9.17 -1.27 -4.95
CA LEU A 156 9.89 -2.33 -5.66
C LEU A 156 9.65 -2.27 -7.16
N LEU A 157 8.38 -2.16 -7.60
CA LEU A 157 8.05 -1.98 -9.02
C LEU A 157 8.59 -0.66 -9.57
N GLY A 158 8.56 0.42 -8.79
CA GLY A 158 9.14 1.69 -9.16
C GLY A 158 10.65 1.59 -9.45
N VAL A 159 11.38 0.85 -8.62
CA VAL A 159 12.82 0.59 -8.84
C VAL A 159 13.04 -0.24 -10.11
N ILE A 160 12.23 -1.28 -10.35
CA ILE A 160 12.30 -2.11 -11.56
C ILE A 160 12.04 -1.25 -12.81
N ASN A 161 10.97 -0.46 -12.81
CA ASN A 161 10.62 0.42 -13.94
C ASN A 161 11.72 1.45 -14.21
N MET A 162 12.28 2.07 -13.17
CA MET A 162 13.36 3.01 -13.28
C MET A 162 14.64 2.34 -13.83
N GLY A 163 14.95 1.15 -13.34
CA GLY A 163 16.08 0.36 -13.83
C GLY A 163 15.96 0.02 -15.31
N MET A 164 14.79 -0.44 -15.76
CA MET A 164 14.54 -0.71 -17.18
C MET A 164 14.69 0.55 -18.05
N SER A 165 14.18 1.68 -17.58
CA SER A 165 14.28 2.96 -18.28
C SER A 165 15.74 3.43 -18.40
N ILE A 166 16.55 3.28 -17.35
CA ILE A 166 17.99 3.62 -17.37
C ILE A 166 18.78 2.72 -18.33
N MET A 167 18.41 1.44 -18.41
CA MET A 167 19.01 0.49 -19.36
C MET A 167 18.58 0.72 -20.82
N GLY A 168 17.67 1.67 -21.09
CA GLY A 168 17.17 1.95 -22.44
C GLY A 168 16.27 0.85 -23.00
N ILE A 169 15.64 0.04 -22.15
CA ILE A 169 14.71 -1.02 -22.59
C ILE A 169 13.45 -0.36 -23.13
N GLY A 170 13.11 -0.68 -24.38
CA GLY A 170 11.92 -0.14 -25.05
C GLY A 170 10.62 -0.50 -24.33
N ASP A 171 9.61 0.36 -24.49
CA ASP A 171 8.32 0.26 -23.78
C ASP A 171 7.64 -1.11 -23.95
N SER A 172 7.71 -1.70 -25.13
CA SER A 172 7.12 -3.03 -25.40
C SER A 172 7.71 -4.13 -24.50
N TRP A 173 9.01 -4.11 -24.27
CA TRP A 173 9.69 -5.05 -23.37
C TRP A 173 9.35 -4.76 -21.90
N GLN A 174 9.19 -3.50 -21.53
CA GLN A 174 8.75 -3.13 -20.17
C GLN A 174 7.37 -3.71 -19.87
N TYR A 175 6.43 -3.71 -20.83
CA TYR A 175 5.11 -4.35 -20.64
C TYR A 175 5.21 -5.86 -20.45
N VAL A 176 6.09 -6.53 -21.20
CA VAL A 176 6.32 -7.98 -21.03
C VAL A 176 6.85 -8.29 -19.63
N VAL A 177 7.83 -7.51 -19.16
CA VAL A 177 8.41 -7.69 -17.82
C VAL A 177 7.37 -7.44 -16.73
N LYS A 178 6.58 -6.36 -16.83
CA LYS A 178 5.48 -6.07 -15.89
C LYS A 178 4.46 -7.19 -15.83
N GLY A 179 4.04 -7.68 -17.00
CA GLY A 179 3.11 -8.82 -17.09
C GLY A 179 3.69 -10.09 -16.47
N ALA A 180 4.96 -10.39 -16.72
CA ALA A 180 5.64 -11.54 -16.14
C ALA A 180 5.75 -11.45 -14.61
N VAL A 181 6.14 -10.29 -14.08
CA VAL A 181 6.22 -10.03 -12.63
C VAL A 181 4.85 -10.21 -11.97
N LEU A 182 3.81 -9.65 -12.59
CA LEU A 182 2.44 -9.78 -12.09
C LEU A 182 2.00 -11.25 -12.09
N LEU A 183 2.26 -11.99 -13.18
CA LEU A 183 1.91 -13.40 -13.27
C LEU A 183 2.61 -14.22 -12.20
N ILE A 184 3.91 -14.02 -11.99
CA ILE A 184 4.67 -14.72 -10.95
C ILE A 184 4.09 -14.41 -9.57
N ALA A 185 3.78 -13.13 -9.28
CA ALA A 185 3.21 -12.73 -7.99
C ALA A 185 1.85 -13.39 -7.73
N VAL A 186 0.96 -13.43 -8.74
CA VAL A 186 -0.35 -14.08 -8.62
C VAL A 186 -0.22 -15.60 -8.46
N VAL A 187 0.63 -16.25 -9.26
CA VAL A 187 0.87 -17.69 -9.14
C VAL A 187 1.38 -18.04 -7.75
N PHE A 188 2.30 -17.24 -7.23
CA PHE A 188 2.83 -17.47 -5.88
C PHE A 188 1.74 -17.31 -4.80
N ASP A 189 0.88 -16.29 -4.89
CA ASP A 189 -0.25 -16.11 -3.97
C ASP A 189 -1.22 -17.29 -4.03
N VAL A 190 -1.61 -17.72 -5.23
CA VAL A 190 -2.53 -18.85 -5.42
C VAL A 190 -1.96 -20.15 -4.85
N LEU A 191 -0.68 -20.44 -5.13
CA LEU A 191 -0.02 -21.65 -4.62
C LEU A 191 0.15 -21.63 -3.10
N SER A 192 0.48 -20.47 -2.54
CA SER A 192 0.61 -20.27 -1.09
C SER A 192 -0.73 -20.47 -0.37
N ASN A 193 -1.80 -19.90 -0.89
CA ASN A 193 -3.13 -20.03 -0.30
C ASN A 193 -3.69 -21.47 -0.42
N ARG A 194 -3.40 -22.17 -1.51
CA ARG A 194 -3.83 -23.58 -1.69
C ARG A 194 -3.16 -24.53 -0.70
N LYS A 195 -2.00 -24.19 -0.16
CA LYS A 195 -1.26 -25.01 0.80
C LYS A 195 -1.75 -24.84 2.24
N ASN A 196 -2.48 -23.77 2.52
CA ASN A 196 -2.96 -23.41 3.85
C ASN A 196 -4.47 -23.64 4.06
N GLY A 197 -5.21 -24.09 3.06
CA GLY A 197 -6.61 -24.52 3.10
C GLY A 197 -6.76 -25.99 2.86
#